data_9d7d3345e464646780b5d432bc34335e
#
_entry.id   9d7d3345e464646780b5d432bc34335e
#
_cell.length_a   1.000
_cell.length_b   1.000
_cell.length_c   1.000
_cell.angle_alpha   90.00
_cell.angle_beta   90.00
_cell.angle_gamma   90.00
#
_symmetry.space_group_name_H-M   'P 1'
#
loop_
_entity.id
_entity.type
_entity.pdbx_description
1 polymer ?
#
loop_
_entity_poly.entity_id
_entity_poly.type
_entity_poly.pdbx_seq_one_letter_code
_entity_poly.pdbx_strand_id
1 'polypeptide(L)'
;DTATLRTVRFTSDIHEGGYTFRSRFDYDWPARRVATRWQRRTLPENRKEMALTDVSMDAVSLFFNMRSADAASFRVGEQRVLQMVLEDTIRHLRYRFEGREVKKIRNMGKFNTLKFACQIGTSESFSFTDGSEFFIWLSDDENKIPLHLESPIRVGSVNAYITGYKGLKYPLTSKIR
;
A
#
# COMPACT_ATOMS: atom_id res chain seq x y z
N ASP A 1 6.93 -11.25 9.88
CA ASP A 1 6.70 -12.70 9.96
C ASP A 1 6.39 -13.23 8.55
N THR A 2 7.24 -14.11 8.04
CA THR A 2 7.15 -14.64 6.67
C THR A 2 6.04 -15.67 6.48
N ALA A 3 5.57 -16.31 7.55
CA ALA A 3 4.52 -17.31 7.47
C ALA A 3 3.12 -16.68 7.41
N THR A 4 2.91 -15.61 8.16
CA THR A 4 1.61 -14.93 8.26
C THR A 4 1.53 -13.62 7.48
N LEU A 5 2.65 -13.10 6.97
CA LEU A 5 2.83 -11.76 6.41
C LEU A 5 2.46 -10.63 7.40
N ARG A 6 2.34 -10.95 8.68
CA ARG A 6 2.07 -9.96 9.74
C ARG A 6 3.33 -9.16 10.04
N THR A 7 3.19 -7.85 10.09
CA THR A 7 4.29 -6.96 10.46
C THR A 7 4.68 -7.18 11.91
N VAL A 8 5.97 -7.34 12.18
CA VAL A 8 6.53 -7.33 13.54
C VAL A 8 6.97 -5.91 13.89
N ARG A 9 7.60 -5.23 12.93
CA ARG A 9 8.05 -3.85 13.08
C ARG A 9 8.04 -3.14 11.74
N PHE A 10 7.57 -1.90 11.73
CA PHE A 10 7.71 -0.97 10.62
C PHE A 10 8.55 0.22 11.07
N THR A 11 9.44 0.69 10.21
CA THR A 11 10.22 1.93 10.41
C THR A 11 10.23 2.74 9.13
N SER A 12 10.14 4.06 9.28
CA SER A 12 10.27 5.00 8.18
C SER A 12 11.22 6.13 8.59
N ASP A 13 12.12 6.52 7.70
CA ASP A 13 13.00 7.65 7.84
C ASP A 13 12.98 8.43 6.52
N ILE A 14 12.36 9.61 6.54
CA ILE A 14 12.11 10.44 5.35
C ILE A 14 12.92 11.72 5.47
N HIS A 15 13.65 12.05 4.42
CA HIS A 15 14.43 13.27 4.25
C HIS A 15 14.08 13.91 2.91
N GLU A 16 13.33 15.01 2.93
CA GLU A 16 12.90 15.73 1.74
C GLU A 16 13.06 17.24 1.92
N GLY A 17 14.01 17.86 1.21
CA GLY A 17 14.15 19.32 1.15
C GLY A 17 14.14 20.02 2.52
N GLY A 18 14.85 19.52 3.52
CA GLY A 18 14.88 20.06 4.88
C GLY A 18 13.70 19.60 5.78
N TYR A 19 12.76 18.84 5.25
CA TYR A 19 11.79 18.11 6.06
C TYR A 19 12.37 16.76 6.47
N THR A 20 12.32 16.44 7.76
CA THR A 20 12.66 15.12 8.28
C THR A 20 11.49 14.54 9.05
N PHE A 21 11.25 13.25 8.83
CA PHE A 21 10.22 12.52 9.53
C PHE A 21 10.69 11.10 9.82
N ARG A 22 10.60 10.71 11.08
CA ARG A 22 10.92 9.35 11.52
C ARG A 22 9.73 8.74 12.20
N SER A 23 9.45 7.48 11.89
CA SER A 23 8.42 6.72 12.61
C SER A 23 8.86 5.28 12.84
N ARG A 24 8.31 4.70 13.91
CA ARG A 24 8.49 3.29 14.25
C ARG A 24 7.21 2.77 14.84
N PHE A 25 6.75 1.63 14.35
CA PHE A 25 5.59 0.89 14.83
C PHE A 25 6.04 -0.50 15.26
N ASP A 26 5.81 -0.86 16.51
CA ASP A 26 6.08 -2.17 17.08
C ASP A 26 4.74 -2.89 17.30
N TYR A 27 4.54 -4.04 16.64
CA TYR A 27 3.29 -4.80 16.63
C TYR A 27 3.34 -5.94 17.63
N ASP A 28 2.37 -5.97 18.55
CA ASP A 28 2.13 -7.07 19.48
C ASP A 28 0.82 -7.77 19.10
N TRP A 29 0.93 -8.79 18.26
CA TRP A 29 -0.23 -9.52 17.75
C TRP A 29 -0.96 -10.35 18.84
N PRO A 30 -0.27 -11.03 19.77
CA PRO A 30 -0.93 -11.67 20.90
C PRO A 30 -1.77 -10.70 21.74
N ALA A 31 -1.24 -9.53 22.03
CA ALA A 31 -1.97 -8.50 22.78
C ALA A 31 -2.90 -7.64 21.89
N ARG A 32 -2.91 -7.87 20.57
CA ARG A 32 -3.68 -7.09 19.59
C ARG A 32 -3.48 -5.58 19.70
N ARG A 33 -2.21 -5.16 19.83
CA ARG A 33 -1.84 -3.76 19.97
C ARG A 33 -0.66 -3.40 19.07
N VAL A 34 -0.59 -2.13 18.69
CA VAL A 34 0.57 -1.52 18.06
C VAL A 34 1.00 -0.30 18.84
N ALA A 35 2.28 -0.24 19.21
CA ALA A 35 2.91 0.93 19.80
C ALA A 35 3.59 1.74 18.71
N THR A 36 3.15 2.96 18.48
CA THR A 36 3.72 3.85 17.48
C THR A 36 4.52 4.96 18.15
N ARG A 37 5.62 5.36 17.49
CA ARG A 37 6.43 6.52 17.83
C ARG A 37 6.75 7.27 16.55
N TRP A 38 6.67 8.61 16.61
CA TRP A 38 7.04 9.43 15.47
C TRP A 38 7.58 10.78 15.87
N GLN A 39 8.46 11.31 15.04
CA GLN A 39 9.07 12.62 15.22
C GLN A 39 9.11 13.36 13.89
N ARG A 40 8.67 14.61 13.90
CA ARG A 40 8.72 15.52 12.75
C ARG A 40 9.77 16.59 12.99
N ARG A 41 10.78 16.66 12.12
CA ARG A 41 11.89 17.62 12.26
C ARG A 41 12.54 17.50 13.66
N THR A 42 12.67 18.62 14.36
CA THR A 42 13.24 18.72 15.71
C THR A 42 12.19 18.77 16.82
N LEU A 43 10.91 18.54 16.48
CA LEU A 43 9.82 18.52 17.48
C LEU A 43 9.99 17.31 18.41
N PRO A 44 9.40 17.34 19.62
CA PRO A 44 9.39 16.20 20.53
C PRO A 44 8.83 14.94 19.87
N GLU A 45 9.33 13.78 20.26
CA GLU A 45 8.78 12.49 19.86
C GLU A 45 7.37 12.31 20.42
N ASN A 46 6.45 11.91 19.57
CA ASN A 46 5.09 11.52 19.94
C ASN A 46 4.99 10.00 20.07
N ARG A 47 4.05 9.53 20.87
CA ARG A 47 3.78 8.09 21.08
C ARG A 47 2.29 7.83 21.18
N LYS A 48 1.86 6.67 20.67
CA LYS A 48 0.49 6.21 20.81
C LYS A 48 0.44 4.68 20.81
N GLU A 49 -0.52 4.13 21.53
CA GLU A 49 -0.93 2.74 21.41
C GLU A 49 -2.31 2.67 20.75
N MET A 50 -2.49 1.70 19.83
CA MET A 50 -3.75 1.50 19.14
C MET A 50 -4.07 0.00 19.07
N ALA A 51 -5.37 -0.32 19.07
CA ALA A 51 -5.84 -1.69 18.95
C ALA A 51 -5.68 -2.19 17.49
N LEU A 52 -5.24 -3.44 17.34
CA LEU A 52 -5.14 -4.12 16.05
C LEU A 52 -6.34 -5.03 15.82
N THR A 53 -6.72 -5.17 14.55
CA THR A 53 -7.58 -6.23 14.06
C THR A 53 -6.78 -7.16 13.13
N ASP A 54 -7.38 -8.26 12.70
CA ASP A 54 -6.70 -9.22 11.80
C ASP A 54 -6.42 -8.64 10.41
N VAL A 55 -7.05 -7.52 10.05
CA VAL A 55 -6.86 -6.81 8.77
C VAL A 55 -5.99 -5.55 8.90
N SER A 56 -5.35 -5.34 10.06
CA SER A 56 -4.46 -4.19 10.28
C SER A 56 -3.11 -4.43 9.61
N MET A 57 -2.65 -3.45 8.82
CA MET A 57 -1.40 -3.52 8.04
C MET A 57 -0.69 -2.17 8.06
N ASP A 58 0.61 -2.16 7.84
CA ASP A 58 1.34 -0.96 7.44
C ASP A 58 1.38 -0.83 5.90
N ALA A 59 1.91 0.30 5.43
CA ALA A 59 1.96 0.61 3.99
C ALA A 59 2.80 -0.40 3.18
N VAL A 60 3.81 -1.03 3.78
CA VAL A 60 4.66 -2.02 3.08
C VAL A 60 4.00 -3.39 3.07
N SER A 61 3.45 -3.85 4.20
CA SER A 61 2.77 -5.14 4.29
C SER A 61 1.51 -5.21 3.43
N LEU A 62 0.87 -4.06 3.15
CA LEU A 62 -0.22 -3.96 2.18
C LEU A 62 0.20 -4.52 0.80
N PHE A 63 1.36 -4.07 0.27
CA PHE A 63 1.85 -4.57 -1.02
C PHE A 63 2.19 -6.05 -1.00
N PHE A 64 2.76 -6.56 0.10
CA PHE A 64 2.99 -8.00 0.26
C PHE A 64 1.69 -8.78 0.27
N ASN A 65 0.66 -8.29 0.95
CA ASN A 65 -0.66 -8.90 0.99
C ASN A 65 -1.31 -8.93 -0.41
N MET A 66 -1.30 -7.83 -1.14
CA MET A 66 -1.82 -7.77 -2.52
C MET A 66 -1.06 -8.72 -3.45
N ARG A 67 0.26 -8.83 -3.32
CA ARG A 67 1.09 -9.74 -4.13
C ARG A 67 0.86 -11.22 -3.82
N SER A 68 0.50 -11.56 -2.59
CA SER A 68 0.21 -12.94 -2.17
C SER A 68 -1.21 -13.39 -2.54
N ALA A 69 -2.10 -12.47 -2.86
CA ALA A 69 -3.46 -12.80 -3.24
C ALA A 69 -3.51 -13.58 -4.57
N ASP A 70 -4.42 -14.55 -4.66
CA ASP A 70 -4.68 -15.25 -5.91
C ASP A 70 -5.35 -14.30 -6.93
N ALA A 71 -4.68 -14.07 -8.06
CA ALA A 71 -5.20 -13.20 -9.13
C ALA A 71 -6.50 -13.74 -9.76
N ALA A 72 -6.74 -15.04 -9.70
CA ALA A 72 -7.99 -15.65 -10.18
C ALA A 72 -9.18 -15.34 -9.25
N SER A 73 -8.92 -14.99 -8.00
CA SER A 73 -9.95 -14.64 -7.02
C SER A 73 -10.51 -13.23 -7.20
N PHE A 74 -9.87 -12.35 -7.97
CA PHE A 74 -10.33 -10.98 -8.15
C PHE A 74 -11.50 -10.91 -9.16
N ARG A 75 -12.62 -10.33 -8.72
CA ARG A 75 -13.77 -10.03 -9.55
C ARG A 75 -13.88 -8.54 -9.77
N VAL A 76 -14.10 -8.12 -11.01
CA VAL A 76 -14.28 -6.69 -11.36
C VAL A 76 -15.42 -6.09 -10.53
N GLY A 77 -15.15 -4.95 -9.90
CA GLY A 77 -16.09 -4.27 -9.02
C GLY A 77 -16.10 -4.78 -7.57
N GLU A 78 -15.48 -5.93 -7.28
CA GLU A 78 -15.37 -6.43 -5.91
C GLU A 78 -14.55 -5.48 -5.04
N GLN A 79 -15.13 -5.08 -3.91
CA GLN A 79 -14.50 -4.20 -2.94
C GLN A 79 -14.02 -4.99 -1.72
N ARG A 80 -12.84 -4.64 -1.25
CA ARG A 80 -12.27 -5.17 0.00
C ARG A 80 -11.80 -4.00 0.87
N VAL A 81 -11.84 -4.19 2.18
CA VAL A 81 -11.43 -3.17 3.15
C VAL A 81 -10.31 -3.73 4.01
N LEU A 82 -9.25 -2.95 4.15
CA LEU A 82 -8.13 -3.20 5.06
C LEU A 82 -8.01 -2.03 6.04
N GLN A 83 -7.28 -2.24 7.11
CA GLN A 83 -6.93 -1.18 8.03
C GLN A 83 -5.45 -0.84 7.89
N MET A 84 -5.16 0.41 7.59
CA MET A 84 -3.79 0.92 7.50
C MET A 84 -3.41 1.64 8.78
N VAL A 85 -2.41 1.11 9.46
CA VAL A 85 -1.81 1.71 10.65
C VAL A 85 -0.96 2.90 10.20
N LEU A 86 -1.25 4.07 10.73
CA LEU A 86 -0.48 5.29 10.58
C LEU A 86 0.11 5.70 11.94
N GLU A 87 0.68 6.87 12.03
CA GLU A 87 1.37 7.32 13.24
C GLU A 87 0.46 7.38 14.47
N ASP A 88 -0.67 8.05 14.34
CA ASP A 88 -1.61 8.37 15.43
C ASP A 88 -3.01 7.84 15.22
N THR A 89 -3.24 7.10 14.12
CA THR A 89 -4.57 6.62 13.76
C THR A 89 -4.51 5.35 12.91
N ILE A 90 -5.60 4.62 12.90
CA ILE A 90 -5.82 3.53 11.94
C ILE A 90 -6.88 3.99 10.96
N ARG A 91 -6.55 3.95 9.67
CA ARG A 91 -7.45 4.34 8.61
C ARG A 91 -7.94 3.15 7.83
N HIS A 92 -9.16 3.21 7.32
CA HIS A 92 -9.69 2.20 6.42
C HIS A 92 -9.19 2.48 5.01
N LEU A 93 -8.55 1.48 4.39
CA LEU A 93 -8.21 1.45 2.99
C LEU A 93 -9.23 0.55 2.28
N ARG A 94 -10.06 1.14 1.43
CA ARG A 94 -10.88 0.39 0.48
C ARG A 94 -10.11 0.22 -0.81
N TYR A 95 -10.12 -0.98 -1.36
CA TYR A 95 -9.65 -1.18 -2.73
C TYR A 95 -10.65 -2.00 -3.53
N ARG A 96 -10.72 -1.70 -4.82
CA ARG A 96 -11.62 -2.32 -5.78
C ARG A 96 -10.80 -2.78 -6.99
N PHE A 97 -11.01 -4.01 -7.43
CA PHE A 97 -10.41 -4.49 -8.65
C PHE A 97 -11.16 -3.92 -9.87
N GLU A 98 -10.46 -3.16 -10.70
CA GLU A 98 -11.00 -2.51 -11.90
C GLU A 98 -10.92 -3.40 -13.15
N GLY A 99 -10.05 -4.41 -13.14
CA GLY A 99 -9.86 -5.32 -14.26
C GLY A 99 -8.42 -5.43 -14.71
N ARG A 100 -8.25 -6.02 -15.89
CA ARG A 100 -6.96 -6.22 -16.55
C ARG A 100 -6.84 -5.27 -17.73
N GLU A 101 -5.67 -4.66 -17.88
CA GLU A 101 -5.36 -3.79 -19.02
C GLU A 101 -3.88 -3.86 -19.39
N VAL A 102 -3.56 -3.45 -20.61
CA VAL A 102 -2.17 -3.22 -21.01
C VAL A 102 -1.77 -1.81 -20.61
N LYS A 103 -0.73 -1.70 -19.80
CA LYS A 103 -0.19 -0.41 -19.35
C LYS A 103 1.23 -0.20 -19.85
N LYS A 104 1.52 0.96 -20.42
CA LYS A 104 2.88 1.39 -20.74
C LYS A 104 3.51 1.97 -19.46
N ILE A 105 4.60 1.37 -19.01
CA ILE A 105 5.37 1.81 -17.86
C ILE A 105 6.58 2.60 -18.37
N ARG A 106 6.79 3.79 -17.80
CA ARG A 106 7.85 4.72 -18.20
C ARG A 106 9.21 4.00 -18.16
N ASN A 107 9.95 4.04 -19.28
CA ASN A 107 11.28 3.43 -19.46
C ASN A 107 11.34 1.90 -19.29
N MET A 108 10.21 1.21 -19.09
CA MET A 108 10.18 -0.23 -18.85
C MET A 108 9.45 -1.03 -19.96
N GLY A 109 8.66 -0.35 -20.80
CA GLY A 109 7.87 -0.98 -21.86
C GLY A 109 6.40 -1.22 -21.48
N LYS A 110 5.75 -2.16 -22.18
CA LYS A 110 4.34 -2.51 -21.95
C LYS A 110 4.20 -3.75 -21.08
N PHE A 111 3.17 -3.76 -20.25
CA PHE A 111 2.85 -4.87 -19.34
C PHE A 111 1.36 -5.17 -19.36
N ASN A 112 1.00 -6.45 -19.30
CA ASN A 112 -0.32 -6.85 -18.83
C ASN A 112 -0.41 -6.55 -17.34
N THR A 113 -1.46 -5.89 -16.89
CA THR A 113 -1.58 -5.38 -15.52
C THR A 113 -2.93 -5.68 -14.90
N LEU A 114 -2.93 -5.82 -13.58
CA LEU A 114 -4.10 -5.80 -12.71
C LEU A 114 -4.24 -4.37 -12.18
N LYS A 115 -5.37 -3.71 -12.47
CA LYS A 115 -5.67 -2.36 -12.01
C LYS A 115 -6.56 -2.38 -10.78
N PHE A 116 -6.18 -1.60 -9.78
CA PHE A 116 -6.96 -1.41 -8.56
C PHE A 116 -7.22 0.08 -8.34
N ALA A 117 -8.46 0.42 -7.99
CA ALA A 117 -8.83 1.71 -7.42
C ALA A 117 -8.79 1.60 -5.91
N CYS A 118 -8.11 2.51 -5.25
CA CYS A 118 -7.88 2.55 -3.81
C CYS A 118 -8.35 3.88 -3.22
N GLN A 119 -8.94 3.83 -2.04
CA GLN A 119 -9.39 5.03 -1.32
C GLN A 119 -9.09 4.89 0.17
N ILE A 120 -8.47 5.91 0.77
CA ILE A 120 -8.23 5.96 2.21
C ILE A 120 -9.34 6.80 2.83
N GLY A 121 -10.10 6.17 3.75
CA GLY A 121 -11.13 6.86 4.54
C GLY A 121 -10.50 7.83 5.54
N THR A 122 -11.05 9.03 5.63
CA THR A 122 -10.58 10.10 6.54
C THR A 122 -11.29 10.09 7.89
N SER A 123 -12.39 9.34 8.03
CA SER A 123 -13.18 9.21 9.26
C SER A 123 -13.42 7.76 9.65
N GLU A 124 -13.76 7.52 10.90
CA GLU A 124 -14.19 6.21 11.43
C GLU A 124 -15.56 5.77 10.85
N SER A 125 -16.34 6.71 10.32
CA SER A 125 -17.56 6.39 9.61
C SER A 125 -17.23 5.84 8.21
N PHE A 126 -17.87 4.75 7.81
CA PHE A 126 -17.74 4.09 6.50
C PHE A 126 -18.18 4.96 5.30
N SER A 127 -18.38 6.23 5.49
CA SER A 127 -18.68 7.20 4.45
C SER A 127 -17.40 7.58 3.71
N PHE A 128 -17.07 6.82 2.68
CA PHE A 128 -15.92 7.04 1.77
C PHE A 128 -16.18 8.16 0.75
N THR A 129 -16.99 9.16 1.08
CA THR A 129 -17.29 10.25 0.16
C THR A 129 -16.18 11.29 0.04
N ASP A 130 -15.23 11.32 0.98
CA ASP A 130 -14.29 12.43 1.11
C ASP A 130 -12.83 12.11 0.74
N GLY A 131 -12.49 10.87 0.42
CA GLY A 131 -11.14 10.47 0.03
C GLY A 131 -10.97 10.45 -1.50
N SER A 132 -9.92 11.10 -2.02
CA SER A 132 -9.57 10.95 -3.43
C SER A 132 -9.18 9.50 -3.72
N GLU A 133 -9.72 8.92 -4.79
CA GLU A 133 -9.25 7.63 -5.28
C GLU A 133 -7.83 7.77 -5.85
N PHE A 134 -7.00 6.78 -5.61
CA PHE A 134 -5.73 6.59 -6.29
C PHE A 134 -5.68 5.20 -6.91
N PHE A 135 -4.84 5.03 -7.91
CA PHE A 135 -4.81 3.80 -8.69
C PHE A 135 -3.46 3.10 -8.55
N ILE A 136 -3.51 1.78 -8.47
CA ILE A 136 -2.32 0.92 -8.44
C ILE A 136 -2.42 -0.07 -9.59
N TRP A 137 -1.32 -0.23 -10.34
CA TRP A 137 -1.17 -1.28 -11.35
C TRP A 137 -0.10 -2.27 -10.89
N LEU A 138 -0.50 -3.52 -10.72
CA LEU A 138 0.39 -4.64 -10.47
C LEU A 138 0.62 -5.40 -11.78
N SER A 139 1.77 -6.08 -11.91
CA SER A 139 2.00 -7.01 -13.03
C SER A 139 1.00 -8.17 -12.98
N ASP A 140 0.40 -8.50 -14.12
CA ASP A 140 -0.53 -9.64 -14.24
C ASP A 140 0.26 -10.94 -14.46
N ASP A 141 1.02 -11.33 -13.44
CA ASP A 141 1.77 -12.56 -13.33
C ASP A 141 1.90 -12.99 -11.86
N GLU A 142 2.56 -14.08 -11.60
CA GLU A 142 2.71 -14.61 -10.23
C GLU A 142 3.51 -13.68 -9.29
N ASN A 143 4.36 -12.78 -9.83
CA ASN A 143 5.12 -11.84 -9.01
C ASN A 143 4.28 -10.69 -8.48
N LYS A 144 3.26 -10.23 -9.24
CA LYS A 144 2.40 -9.07 -8.92
C LYS A 144 3.20 -7.87 -8.43
N ILE A 145 4.27 -7.52 -9.14
CA ILE A 145 5.11 -6.37 -8.75
C ILE A 145 4.34 -5.06 -8.99
N PRO A 146 4.43 -4.08 -8.07
CA PRO A 146 3.82 -2.78 -8.26
C PRO A 146 4.58 -2.04 -9.38
N LEU A 147 3.89 -1.75 -10.48
CA LEU A 147 4.47 -1.14 -11.68
C LEU A 147 4.25 0.37 -11.72
N HIS A 148 3.06 0.80 -11.29
CA HIS A 148 2.65 2.19 -11.35
C HIS A 148 1.64 2.49 -10.23
N LEU A 149 1.78 3.66 -9.62
CA LEU A 149 0.81 4.27 -8.72
C LEU A 149 0.48 5.66 -9.27
N GLU A 150 -0.79 6.01 -9.34
CA GLU A 150 -1.28 7.31 -9.74
C GLU A 150 -2.26 7.85 -8.71
N SER A 151 -1.97 9.02 -8.15
CA SER A 151 -2.86 9.71 -7.22
C SER A 151 -3.29 11.03 -7.86
N PRO A 152 -4.57 11.16 -8.27
CA PRO A 152 -5.12 12.42 -8.72
C PRO A 152 -5.01 13.49 -7.64
N ILE A 153 -4.67 14.70 -8.03
CA ILE A 153 -4.66 15.88 -7.18
C ILE A 153 -5.49 16.97 -7.83
N ARG A 154 -5.66 18.10 -7.16
CA ARG A 154 -6.51 19.21 -7.65
C ARG A 154 -6.19 19.64 -9.08
N VAL A 155 -4.92 19.59 -9.48
CA VAL A 155 -4.47 19.90 -10.85
C VAL A 155 -3.45 18.84 -11.25
N GLY A 156 -3.84 17.90 -12.11
CA GLY A 156 -2.99 16.81 -12.57
C GLY A 156 -2.99 15.59 -11.65
N SER A 157 -1.90 14.84 -11.63
CA SER A 157 -1.72 13.67 -10.79
C SER A 157 -0.26 13.49 -10.35
N VAL A 158 -0.07 12.89 -9.17
CA VAL A 158 1.23 12.39 -8.71
C VAL A 158 1.37 10.96 -9.22
N ASN A 159 2.50 10.68 -9.88
CA ASN A 159 2.78 9.37 -10.48
C ASN A 159 4.07 8.79 -9.92
N ALA A 160 4.03 7.54 -9.48
CA ALA A 160 5.19 6.76 -9.10
C ALA A 160 5.32 5.54 -10.01
N TYR A 161 6.46 5.38 -10.68
CA TYR A 161 6.74 4.26 -11.57
C TYR A 161 7.89 3.42 -11.03
N ILE A 162 7.79 2.10 -11.20
CA ILE A 162 8.94 1.24 -10.97
C ILE A 162 10.07 1.60 -11.94
N THR A 163 11.30 1.62 -11.44
CA THR A 163 12.50 1.90 -12.26
C THR A 163 13.33 0.67 -12.56
N GLY A 164 13.10 -0.43 -11.85
CA GLY A 164 13.78 -1.69 -12.06
C GLY A 164 13.30 -2.77 -11.09
N TYR A 165 13.67 -4.00 -11.36
CA TYR A 165 13.39 -5.16 -10.51
C TYR A 165 14.54 -6.16 -10.59
N LYS A 166 14.73 -6.92 -9.52
CA LYS A 166 15.68 -8.05 -9.47
C LYS A 166 15.19 -9.08 -8.46
N GLY A 167 15.70 -10.32 -8.55
CA GLY A 167 15.40 -11.39 -7.60
C GLY A 167 13.92 -11.81 -7.60
N LEU A 168 13.27 -11.76 -8.77
CA LEU A 168 11.89 -12.23 -8.89
C LEU A 168 11.83 -13.73 -8.62
N LYS A 169 10.82 -14.17 -7.86
CA LYS A 169 10.60 -15.58 -7.56
C LYS A 169 10.12 -16.38 -8.79
N TYR A 170 9.34 -15.72 -9.66
CA TYR A 170 8.74 -16.33 -10.84
C TYR A 170 9.16 -15.60 -12.12
N PRO A 171 9.05 -16.23 -13.30
CA PRO A 171 9.26 -15.54 -14.57
C PRO A 171 8.32 -14.32 -14.71
N LEU A 172 8.83 -13.24 -15.28
CA LEU A 172 8.05 -12.04 -15.57
C LEU A 172 7.28 -12.23 -16.89
N THR A 173 6.14 -12.89 -16.84
CA THR A 173 5.32 -13.22 -18.02
C THR A 173 4.40 -12.09 -18.45
N SER A 174 4.16 -11.12 -17.59
CA SER A 174 3.31 -9.96 -17.86
C SER A 174 3.93 -8.95 -18.83
N LYS A 175 5.27 -8.94 -18.99
CA LYS A 175 5.96 -8.00 -19.88
C LYS A 175 5.74 -8.36 -21.34
N ILE A 176 5.19 -7.43 -22.13
CA ILE A 176 4.95 -7.57 -23.56
C ILE A 176 6.24 -7.22 -24.31
N ARG A 177 6.65 -8.10 -25.20
CA ARG A 177 7.83 -7.93 -26.07
C ARG A 177 7.55 -6.97 -27.23
#